data_b9cab8e9a5962c22623d1b9751db9752
#
_entry.id   b9cab8e9a5962c22623d1b9751db9752
#
_cell.length_a   1.000
_cell.length_b   1.000
_cell.length_c   1.000
_cell.angle_alpha   90.00
_cell.angle_beta   90.00
_cell.angle_gamma   90.00
#
_symmetry.space_group_name_H-M   'P 1'
#
loop_
_entity.id
_entity.type
_entity.pdbx_description
1 polymer ?
#
loop_
_entity_poly.entity_id
_entity_poly.type
_entity_poly.pdbx_seq_one_letter_code
_entity_poly.pdbx_strand_id
1 'polypeptide(L)'
;KTPVSGYAFTPADGTQQALADTELKITFEGAAPELGTNGCIRIYRMSDHKLVDEINMAERRQSIVDGVTKLNTWMDIIGVTPTGSSVSRRIVNYYPARVEGNNFIIKPHQQRLQYDTEYYVTIEQAAVKQTDFKGVYGRAWTFKTKSAPVVTGPNYEVKISHTDPNADFYTLQGAIDFCATQIDLNAPKTFRMDDGIYQEIIYLR
;
A
#
# COMPACT_ATOMS: atom_id res chain seq x y z
N LYS A 1 0.72 -25.30 1.18
CA LYS A 1 1.72 -24.54 0.41
C LYS A 1 3.09 -24.76 1.03
N THR A 2 4.12 -25.02 0.25
CA THR A 2 5.49 -25.08 0.73
C THR A 2 5.95 -23.67 1.11
N PRO A 3 6.51 -23.43 2.30
CA PRO A 3 7.11 -22.15 2.64
C PRO A 3 8.18 -21.80 1.60
N VAL A 4 8.18 -20.57 1.11
CA VAL A 4 9.24 -20.10 0.23
C VAL A 4 10.47 -19.90 1.10
N SER A 5 11.56 -20.61 0.81
CA SER A 5 12.80 -20.44 1.55
C SER A 5 13.52 -19.18 1.10
N GLY A 6 14.07 -18.41 2.06
CA GLY A 6 14.92 -17.27 1.80
C GLY A 6 14.25 -15.89 1.85
N TYR A 7 12.93 -15.82 1.94
CA TYR A 7 12.21 -14.57 2.17
C TYR A 7 10.80 -14.77 2.75
N ALA A 8 10.26 -13.73 3.37
CA ALA A 8 8.94 -13.72 3.97
C ALA A 8 8.10 -12.55 3.42
N PHE A 9 6.77 -12.74 3.41
CA PHE A 9 5.82 -11.72 3.01
C PHE A 9 5.21 -10.99 4.21
N THR A 10 4.95 -9.69 4.04
CA THR A 10 4.10 -8.90 4.94
C THR A 10 3.10 -8.11 4.11
N PRO A 11 1.78 -8.24 4.31
CA PRO A 11 1.16 -9.23 5.21
C PRO A 11 1.53 -10.67 4.82
N ALA A 12 1.60 -11.58 5.79
CA ALA A 12 1.89 -12.98 5.52
C ALA A 12 0.86 -13.60 4.57
N ASP A 13 1.27 -14.60 3.78
CA ASP A 13 0.33 -15.31 2.90
C ASP A 13 -0.86 -15.86 3.69
N GLY A 14 -2.06 -15.58 3.21
CA GLY A 14 -3.31 -15.98 3.83
C GLY A 14 -3.80 -15.07 4.96
N THR A 15 -3.15 -13.95 5.24
CA THR A 15 -3.64 -12.96 6.22
C THR A 15 -5.08 -12.54 5.93
N GLN A 16 -5.95 -12.55 6.97
CA GLN A 16 -7.38 -12.26 6.84
C GLN A 16 -7.78 -10.85 7.30
N GLN A 17 -6.87 -10.09 7.89
CA GLN A 17 -7.15 -8.79 8.51
C GLN A 17 -6.08 -7.75 8.14
N ALA A 18 -5.67 -7.70 6.87
CA ALA A 18 -4.77 -6.66 6.40
C ALA A 18 -5.46 -5.30 6.34
N LEU A 19 -4.74 -4.23 6.66
CA LEU A 19 -5.27 -2.87 6.49
C LEU A 19 -5.44 -2.55 5.00
N ALA A 20 -6.52 -1.88 4.61
CA ALA A 20 -6.81 -1.60 3.21
C ALA A 20 -5.83 -0.60 2.57
N ASP A 21 -5.09 0.13 3.37
CA ASP A 21 -4.06 1.07 2.96
C ASP A 21 -2.63 0.58 3.30
N THR A 22 -2.47 -0.72 3.54
CA THR A 22 -1.18 -1.31 3.92
C THR A 22 -0.15 -1.27 2.79
N GLU A 23 1.11 -1.21 3.15
CA GLU A 23 2.21 -1.57 2.26
C GLU A 23 2.37 -3.09 2.19
N LEU A 24 2.87 -3.58 1.07
CA LEU A 24 3.26 -4.96 0.87
C LEU A 24 4.78 -5.06 0.94
N LYS A 25 5.30 -6.08 1.61
CA LYS A 25 6.75 -6.19 1.83
C LYS A 25 7.25 -7.61 1.65
N ILE A 26 8.41 -7.73 1.01
CA ILE A 26 9.20 -8.96 0.97
C ILE A 26 10.47 -8.71 1.78
N THR A 27 10.66 -9.48 2.85
CA THR A 27 11.86 -9.43 3.68
C THR A 27 12.75 -10.59 3.33
N PHE A 28 13.97 -10.33 2.86
CA PHE A 28 14.96 -11.34 2.48
C PHE A 28 15.85 -11.72 3.66
N GLU A 29 16.15 -13.00 3.79
CA GLU A 29 17.04 -13.53 4.83
C GLU A 29 18.52 -13.36 4.48
N GLY A 30 18.85 -13.30 3.19
CA GLY A 30 20.21 -13.21 2.66
C GLY A 30 20.61 -11.80 2.25
N ALA A 31 21.15 -11.66 1.04
CA ALA A 31 21.55 -10.37 0.49
C ALA A 31 20.36 -9.43 0.31
N ALA A 32 20.60 -8.14 0.56
CA ALA A 32 19.61 -7.11 0.34
C ALA A 32 19.16 -7.08 -1.13
N PRO A 33 17.85 -6.86 -1.39
CA PRO A 33 17.36 -6.70 -2.76
C PRO A 33 17.75 -5.34 -3.34
N GLU A 34 17.67 -5.23 -4.66
CA GLU A 34 17.66 -3.96 -5.38
C GLU A 34 16.40 -3.85 -6.23
N LEU A 35 16.05 -2.63 -6.63
CA LEU A 35 14.97 -2.42 -7.59
C LEU A 35 15.36 -2.99 -8.94
N GLY A 36 14.49 -3.81 -9.50
CA GLY A 36 14.59 -4.26 -10.88
C GLY A 36 14.34 -3.12 -11.87
N THR A 37 14.66 -3.37 -13.12
CA THR A 37 14.51 -2.39 -14.21
C THR A 37 13.40 -2.75 -15.19
N ASN A 38 12.86 -3.93 -15.04
CA ASN A 38 11.80 -4.50 -15.89
C ASN A 38 10.86 -5.35 -15.01
N GLY A 39 9.83 -5.86 -15.66
CA GLY A 39 8.84 -6.69 -15.00
C GLY A 39 7.76 -5.88 -14.30
N CYS A 40 6.71 -6.57 -13.93
CA CYS A 40 5.53 -5.97 -13.32
C CYS A 40 5.23 -6.59 -11.97
N ILE A 41 4.71 -5.76 -11.08
CA ILE A 41 4.06 -6.15 -9.83
C ILE A 41 2.57 -5.92 -10.04
N ARG A 42 1.74 -6.93 -9.81
CA ARG A 42 0.30 -6.83 -10.04
C ARG A 42 -0.47 -7.33 -8.85
N ILE A 43 -1.55 -6.65 -8.54
CA ILE A 43 -2.51 -7.04 -7.51
C ILE A 43 -3.84 -7.35 -8.19
N TYR A 44 -4.37 -8.51 -7.91
CA TYR A 44 -5.64 -8.97 -8.47
C TYR A 44 -6.64 -9.23 -7.36
N ARG A 45 -7.89 -8.89 -7.62
CA ARG A 45 -9.01 -9.31 -6.76
C ARG A 45 -9.29 -10.79 -6.94
N MET A 46 -9.42 -11.52 -5.83
CA MET A 46 -9.55 -12.98 -5.86
C MET A 46 -10.86 -13.46 -6.50
N SER A 47 -11.96 -12.74 -6.30
CA SER A 47 -13.31 -13.18 -6.68
C SER A 47 -13.54 -13.26 -8.20
N ASP A 48 -12.90 -12.39 -8.97
CA ASP A 48 -13.11 -12.26 -10.41
C ASP A 48 -11.80 -12.15 -11.21
N HIS A 49 -10.66 -12.29 -10.54
CA HIS A 49 -9.32 -12.15 -11.12
C HIS A 49 -9.06 -10.79 -11.82
N LYS A 50 -9.82 -9.78 -11.44
CA LYS A 50 -9.64 -8.44 -11.99
C LYS A 50 -8.34 -7.83 -11.51
N LEU A 51 -7.53 -7.34 -12.45
CA LEU A 51 -6.37 -6.51 -12.14
C LEU A 51 -6.84 -5.20 -11.48
N VAL A 52 -6.40 -4.96 -10.25
CA VAL A 52 -6.78 -3.75 -9.49
C VAL A 52 -5.64 -2.75 -9.39
N ASP A 53 -4.40 -3.23 -9.44
CA ASP A 53 -3.23 -2.36 -9.45
C ASP A 53 -2.07 -2.99 -10.21
N GLU A 54 -1.30 -2.16 -10.92
CA GLU A 54 -0.10 -2.57 -11.64
C GLU A 54 1.02 -1.55 -11.44
N ILE A 55 2.21 -2.07 -11.17
CA ILE A 55 3.45 -1.31 -11.11
C ILE A 55 4.40 -1.90 -12.15
N ASN A 56 4.64 -1.16 -13.23
CA ASN A 56 5.57 -1.56 -14.27
C ASN A 56 6.96 -0.97 -13.98
N MET A 57 7.92 -1.83 -13.63
CA MET A 57 9.27 -1.41 -13.25
C MET A 57 10.08 -0.81 -14.40
N ALA A 58 9.65 -0.96 -15.66
CA ALA A 58 10.26 -0.31 -16.81
C ALA A 58 9.81 1.16 -16.96
N GLU A 59 8.67 1.53 -16.42
CA GLU A 59 8.13 2.90 -16.46
C GLU A 59 8.83 3.79 -15.43
N ARG A 60 10.02 4.27 -15.77
CA ARG A 60 10.82 5.09 -14.87
C ARG A 60 10.68 6.55 -15.15
N ARG A 61 10.41 7.31 -14.12
CA ARG A 61 10.62 8.75 -14.09
C ARG A 61 11.69 9.06 -13.05
N GLN A 62 12.72 9.78 -13.46
CA GLN A 62 13.69 10.29 -12.50
C GLN A 62 13.09 11.51 -11.79
N SER A 63 13.19 11.54 -10.49
CA SER A 63 13.00 12.74 -9.70
C SER A 63 14.05 12.79 -8.60
N ILE A 64 14.45 13.99 -8.23
CA ILE A 64 15.35 14.21 -7.11
C ILE A 64 14.47 14.56 -5.91
N VAL A 65 14.56 13.75 -4.87
CA VAL A 65 13.87 13.98 -3.61
C VAL A 65 14.91 13.94 -2.50
N ASP A 66 15.01 15.02 -1.74
CA ASP A 66 16.01 15.19 -0.67
C ASP A 66 17.46 14.97 -1.15
N GLY A 67 17.78 15.45 -2.36
CA GLY A 67 19.09 15.28 -2.97
C GLY A 67 19.40 13.89 -3.49
N VAL A 68 18.47 12.94 -3.38
CA VAL A 68 18.62 11.56 -3.86
C VAL A 68 17.78 11.33 -5.11
N THR A 69 18.41 10.77 -6.16
CA THR A 69 17.67 10.34 -7.33
C THR A 69 16.82 9.12 -6.98
N LYS A 70 15.51 9.27 -7.01
CA LYS A 70 14.57 8.17 -6.87
C LYS A 70 14.29 7.57 -8.25
N LEU A 71 14.41 6.27 -8.32
CA LEU A 71 13.95 5.49 -9.47
C LEU A 71 12.50 5.09 -9.24
N ASN A 72 11.72 4.86 -10.27
CA ASN A 72 10.32 4.42 -10.16
C ASN A 72 9.39 5.42 -9.46
N THR A 73 9.39 6.65 -9.94
CA THR A 73 8.35 7.61 -9.56
C THR A 73 7.20 7.55 -10.53
N TRP A 74 6.01 7.48 -9.99
CA TRP A 74 4.76 7.58 -10.74
C TRP A 74 3.98 8.81 -10.29
N MET A 75 2.97 9.16 -11.05
CA MET A 75 1.96 10.09 -10.61
C MET A 75 0.74 9.29 -10.15
N ASP A 76 0.31 9.52 -8.92
CA ASP A 76 -0.97 9.05 -8.43
C ASP A 76 -2.00 10.17 -8.48
N ILE A 77 -3.24 9.82 -8.78
CA ILE A 77 -4.34 10.77 -8.82
C ILE A 77 -5.22 10.50 -7.62
N ILE A 78 -5.12 11.36 -6.63
CA ILE A 78 -6.00 11.32 -5.47
C ILE A 78 -7.29 12.04 -5.84
N GLY A 79 -8.31 11.26 -6.15
CA GLY A 79 -9.66 11.76 -6.38
C GLY A 79 -10.44 11.77 -5.08
N VAL A 80 -11.01 12.90 -4.74
CA VAL A 80 -11.94 13.02 -3.63
C VAL A 80 -13.23 13.55 -4.13
N THR A 81 -14.28 12.89 -3.79
CA THR A 81 -15.63 13.38 -3.86
C THR A 81 -16.15 13.62 -2.44
N PRO A 82 -15.99 14.81 -1.88
CA PRO A 82 -16.86 15.18 -0.81
C PRO A 82 -18.16 15.65 -1.48
N THR A 83 -19.26 14.96 -1.23
CA THR A 83 -20.61 15.45 -1.54
C THR A 83 -20.78 16.14 -2.90
N GLY A 84 -20.71 15.38 -3.95
CA GLY A 84 -21.72 15.53 -4.98
C GLY A 84 -21.50 16.41 -6.17
N SER A 85 -20.57 17.31 -6.36
CA SER A 85 -20.56 18.09 -7.59
C SER A 85 -19.22 18.51 -8.19
N SER A 86 -18.13 18.33 -7.49
CA SER A 86 -16.81 18.54 -8.07
C SER A 86 -15.80 17.50 -7.59
N VAL A 87 -15.22 16.80 -8.54
CA VAL A 87 -14.08 15.90 -8.27
C VAL A 87 -12.84 16.76 -8.17
N SER A 88 -12.35 16.98 -6.97
CA SER A 88 -11.02 17.52 -6.79
C SER A 88 -10.01 16.40 -7.05
N ARG A 89 -9.25 16.52 -8.14
CA ARG A 89 -8.13 15.59 -8.45
C ARG A 89 -6.83 16.26 -8.07
N ARG A 90 -6.01 15.55 -7.31
CA ARG A 90 -4.63 15.96 -7.06
C ARG A 90 -3.70 14.93 -7.68
N ILE A 91 -2.69 15.42 -8.37
CA ILE A 91 -1.65 14.60 -8.98
C ILE A 91 -0.43 14.72 -8.07
N VAL A 92 0.07 13.60 -7.57
CA VAL A 92 1.22 13.56 -6.69
C VAL A 92 2.29 12.65 -7.25
N ASN A 93 3.55 12.99 -6.98
CA ASN A 93 4.65 12.07 -7.22
C ASN A 93 4.54 10.92 -6.22
N TYR A 94 4.79 9.71 -6.71
CA TYR A 94 4.54 8.51 -5.98
C TYR A 94 5.66 7.48 -6.22
N TYR A 95 6.03 6.77 -5.18
CA TYR A 95 7.09 5.77 -5.20
C TYR A 95 6.50 4.39 -4.88
N PRO A 96 6.03 3.65 -5.89
CA PRO A 96 5.32 2.39 -5.67
C PRO A 96 6.23 1.26 -5.23
N ALA A 97 7.53 1.37 -5.44
CA ALA A 97 8.51 0.38 -4.99
C ALA A 97 9.77 1.06 -4.46
N ARG A 98 10.28 0.56 -3.34
CA ARG A 98 11.53 1.01 -2.71
C ARG A 98 12.21 -0.13 -1.97
N VAL A 99 13.47 0.07 -1.62
CA VAL A 99 14.25 -0.86 -0.82
C VAL A 99 14.70 -0.18 0.46
N GLU A 100 14.49 -0.86 1.59
CA GLU A 100 14.95 -0.45 2.91
C GLU A 100 15.63 -1.65 3.60
N GLY A 101 16.96 -1.64 3.67
CA GLY A 101 17.72 -2.79 4.16
C GLY A 101 17.39 -4.06 3.37
N ASN A 102 16.99 -5.12 4.04
CA ASN A 102 16.59 -6.38 3.42
C ASN A 102 15.14 -6.42 2.92
N ASN A 103 14.44 -5.30 2.97
CA ASN A 103 13.03 -5.23 2.59
C ASN A 103 12.87 -4.62 1.20
N PHE A 104 12.14 -5.33 0.34
CA PHE A 104 11.54 -4.79 -0.87
C PHE A 104 10.11 -4.39 -0.55
N ILE A 105 9.80 -3.11 -0.62
CA ILE A 105 8.53 -2.55 -0.18
C ILE A 105 7.74 -2.07 -1.38
N ILE A 106 6.49 -2.49 -1.44
CA ILE A 106 5.53 -2.16 -2.49
C ILE A 106 4.41 -1.35 -1.84
N LYS A 107 4.17 -0.16 -2.36
CA LYS A 107 3.06 0.68 -1.94
C LYS A 107 2.01 0.67 -3.05
N PRO A 108 0.86 0.00 -2.86
CA PRO A 108 -0.24 0.05 -3.81
C PRO A 108 -0.69 1.50 -4.05
N HIS A 109 -1.16 1.80 -5.26
CA HIS A 109 -1.73 3.11 -5.55
C HIS A 109 -2.94 3.35 -4.65
N GLN A 110 -3.17 4.63 -4.31
CA GLN A 110 -4.23 4.99 -3.36
C GLN A 110 -5.60 4.48 -3.80
N GLN A 111 -6.37 4.01 -2.81
CA GLN A 111 -7.75 3.53 -2.97
C GLN A 111 -7.92 2.35 -3.93
N ARG A 112 -6.85 1.62 -4.24
CA ARG A 112 -6.92 0.40 -5.07
C ARG A 112 -7.42 -0.80 -4.30
N LEU A 113 -7.08 -0.89 -3.03
CA LEU A 113 -7.55 -1.97 -2.16
C LEU A 113 -8.85 -1.55 -1.47
N GLN A 114 -9.89 -2.34 -1.67
CA GLN A 114 -11.20 -2.17 -1.04
C GLN A 114 -11.24 -2.90 0.31
N TYR A 115 -12.15 -2.52 1.18
CA TYR A 115 -12.40 -3.24 2.43
C TYR A 115 -13.02 -4.61 2.18
N ASP A 116 -12.84 -5.53 3.14
CA ASP A 116 -13.43 -6.89 3.14
C ASP A 116 -13.22 -7.67 1.85
N THR A 117 -12.08 -7.46 1.19
CA THR A 117 -11.80 -7.99 -0.14
C THR A 117 -10.52 -8.82 -0.14
N GLU A 118 -10.58 -9.98 -0.79
CA GLU A 118 -9.44 -10.89 -0.92
C GLU A 118 -8.66 -10.59 -2.21
N TYR A 119 -7.33 -10.59 -2.09
CA TYR A 119 -6.39 -10.30 -3.16
C TYR A 119 -5.31 -11.36 -3.27
N TYR A 120 -4.70 -11.46 -4.45
CA TYR A 120 -3.42 -12.11 -4.65
C TYR A 120 -2.46 -11.21 -5.41
N VAL A 121 -1.17 -11.38 -5.12
CA VAL A 121 -0.09 -10.57 -5.67
C VAL A 121 0.76 -11.43 -6.58
N THR A 122 1.11 -10.92 -7.75
CA THR A 122 2.13 -11.50 -8.61
C THR A 122 3.26 -10.53 -8.81
N ILE A 123 4.49 -11.06 -8.84
CA ILE A 123 5.70 -10.26 -9.04
C ILE A 123 6.59 -10.98 -10.02
N GLU A 124 6.81 -10.39 -11.17
CA GLU A 124 7.76 -10.93 -12.14
C GLU A 124 9.18 -10.88 -11.59
N GLN A 125 9.97 -11.92 -11.83
CA GLN A 125 11.34 -12.03 -11.29
C GLN A 125 12.18 -10.79 -11.56
N ALA A 126 12.05 -10.20 -12.75
CA ALA A 126 12.83 -9.02 -13.18
C ALA A 126 12.48 -7.74 -12.38
N ALA A 127 11.38 -7.72 -11.62
CA ALA A 127 10.99 -6.58 -10.80
C ALA A 127 11.86 -6.41 -9.55
N VAL A 128 12.48 -7.49 -9.09
CA VAL A 128 13.32 -7.51 -7.88
C VAL A 128 14.68 -8.12 -8.23
N LYS A 129 15.73 -7.34 -8.09
CA LYS A 129 17.11 -7.82 -8.24
C LYS A 129 17.58 -8.48 -6.95
N GLN A 130 17.48 -9.80 -6.87
CA GLN A 130 17.99 -10.59 -5.76
C GLN A 130 18.15 -12.05 -6.27
N THR A 131 19.27 -12.69 -5.98
CA THR A 131 19.68 -14.00 -6.57
C THR A 131 18.72 -15.13 -6.27
N ASP A 132 18.15 -15.16 -5.08
CA ASP A 132 17.25 -16.21 -4.62
C ASP A 132 15.80 -15.97 -5.00
N PHE A 133 15.47 -14.75 -5.47
CA PHE A 133 14.12 -14.39 -5.87
C PHE A 133 13.81 -14.92 -7.27
N LYS A 134 12.76 -15.73 -7.38
CA LYS A 134 12.32 -16.33 -8.64
C LYS A 134 10.97 -15.77 -9.12
N GLY A 135 10.49 -14.71 -8.47
CA GLY A 135 9.17 -14.15 -8.70
C GLY A 135 8.10 -14.74 -7.79
N VAL A 136 6.91 -14.11 -7.82
CA VAL A 136 5.71 -14.56 -7.12
C VAL A 136 4.63 -14.77 -8.15
N TYR A 137 4.11 -15.98 -8.28
CA TYR A 137 3.18 -16.35 -9.33
C TYR A 137 1.95 -17.07 -8.78
N GLY A 138 0.87 -16.99 -9.55
CA GLY A 138 -0.38 -17.60 -9.19
C GLY A 138 -0.94 -17.05 -7.87
N ARG A 139 -1.24 -17.93 -6.93
CA ARG A 139 -1.77 -17.57 -5.59
C ARG A 139 -0.75 -17.87 -4.49
N ALA A 140 0.53 -17.63 -4.75
CA ALA A 140 1.57 -17.87 -3.77
C ALA A 140 1.56 -16.82 -2.64
N TRP A 141 1.03 -15.63 -2.91
CA TRP A 141 0.86 -14.58 -1.91
C TRP A 141 -0.56 -14.02 -1.98
N THR A 142 -1.33 -14.30 -0.95
CA THR A 142 -2.73 -13.90 -0.81
C THR A 142 -2.97 -13.17 0.50
N PHE A 143 -3.90 -12.24 0.53
CA PHE A 143 -4.38 -11.61 1.76
C PHE A 143 -5.80 -11.10 1.59
N LYS A 144 -6.50 -10.93 2.71
CA LYS A 144 -7.80 -10.30 2.76
C LYS A 144 -7.73 -9.03 3.60
N THR A 145 -8.31 -7.95 3.10
CA THR A 145 -8.41 -6.68 3.84
C THR A 145 -9.50 -6.76 4.91
N LYS A 146 -9.30 -5.99 5.99
CA LYS A 146 -10.30 -5.80 7.05
C LYS A 146 -11.58 -5.18 6.49
N SER A 147 -12.66 -5.32 7.23
CA SER A 147 -13.87 -4.51 7.03
C SER A 147 -13.57 -3.03 7.31
N ALA A 148 -14.39 -2.15 6.74
CA ALA A 148 -14.27 -0.72 7.03
C ALA A 148 -14.37 -0.47 8.54
N PRO A 149 -13.59 0.47 9.09
CA PRO A 149 -13.68 0.82 10.50
C PRO A 149 -15.08 1.31 10.88
N VAL A 150 -15.53 0.91 12.05
CA VAL A 150 -16.75 1.46 12.64
C VAL A 150 -16.35 2.55 13.62
N VAL A 151 -16.54 3.79 13.22
CA VAL A 151 -16.12 4.96 13.98
C VAL A 151 -17.36 5.71 14.49
N THR A 152 -17.42 5.96 15.79
CA THR A 152 -18.58 6.57 16.44
C THR A 152 -18.20 7.89 17.12
N GLY A 153 -19.17 8.83 17.15
CA GLY A 153 -19.01 10.11 17.86
C GLY A 153 -18.94 9.97 19.38
N PRO A 154 -18.70 11.06 20.11
CA PRO A 154 -18.65 12.43 19.58
C PRO A 154 -17.34 12.83 18.89
N ASN A 155 -16.21 12.17 19.16
CA ASN A 155 -14.89 12.62 18.69
C ASN A 155 -14.33 11.81 17.50
N TYR A 156 -15.10 10.86 16.97
CA TYR A 156 -14.72 10.03 15.82
C TYR A 156 -13.22 9.69 15.79
N GLU A 157 -12.78 8.90 16.78
CA GLU A 157 -11.39 8.50 16.91
C GLU A 157 -11.06 7.37 15.94
N VAL A 158 -9.95 7.52 15.21
CA VAL A 158 -9.35 6.49 14.36
C VAL A 158 -7.91 6.22 14.77
N LYS A 159 -7.49 4.95 14.75
CA LYS A 159 -6.14 4.53 15.10
C LYS A 159 -5.30 4.25 13.86
N ILE A 160 -4.08 4.80 13.82
CA ILE A 160 -3.12 4.64 12.75
C ILE A 160 -1.88 3.96 13.31
N SER A 161 -1.45 2.85 12.71
CA SER A 161 -0.26 2.13 13.15
C SER A 161 0.35 1.28 12.03
N HIS A 162 1.67 1.24 11.99
CA HIS A 162 2.42 0.32 11.13
C HIS A 162 2.60 -1.08 11.74
N THR A 163 2.35 -1.23 13.03
CA THR A 163 2.67 -2.45 13.79
C THR A 163 1.50 -3.08 14.52
N ASP A 164 0.48 -2.30 14.89
CA ASP A 164 -0.70 -2.83 15.56
C ASP A 164 -1.69 -3.43 14.56
N PRO A 165 -1.93 -4.75 14.59
CA PRO A 165 -2.89 -5.39 13.70
C PRO A 165 -4.34 -4.94 13.97
N ASN A 166 -4.60 -4.33 15.11
CA ASN A 166 -5.92 -3.79 15.48
C ASN A 166 -6.12 -2.32 15.06
N ALA A 167 -5.13 -1.70 14.47
CA ALA A 167 -5.28 -0.36 13.91
C ALA A 167 -6.39 -0.31 12.84
N ASP A 168 -6.90 0.88 12.60
CA ASP A 168 -7.88 1.14 11.54
C ASP A 168 -7.19 1.40 10.21
N PHE A 169 -6.05 2.09 10.24
CA PHE A 169 -5.29 2.52 9.07
C PHE A 169 -3.79 2.28 9.26
N TYR A 170 -3.11 2.05 8.14
CA TYR A 170 -1.66 2.01 8.05
C TYR A 170 -1.07 3.42 7.88
N THR A 171 -1.78 4.29 7.13
CA THR A 171 -1.35 5.63 6.75
C THR A 171 -2.24 6.72 7.34
N LEU A 172 -1.68 7.88 7.62
CA LEU A 172 -2.46 9.05 8.04
C LEU A 172 -3.35 9.54 6.89
N GLN A 173 -2.87 9.50 5.63
CA GLN A 173 -3.69 9.90 4.49
C GLN A 173 -4.91 9.00 4.31
N GLY A 174 -4.77 7.67 4.51
CA GLY A 174 -5.89 6.74 4.46
C GLY A 174 -6.97 7.07 5.50
N ALA A 175 -6.56 7.41 6.72
CA ALA A 175 -7.46 7.84 7.78
C ALA A 175 -8.16 9.17 7.46
N ILE A 176 -7.44 10.14 6.91
CA ILE A 176 -8.00 11.43 6.47
C ILE A 176 -9.03 11.23 5.37
N ASP A 177 -8.72 10.43 4.35
CA ASP A 177 -9.62 10.17 3.23
C ASP A 177 -10.90 9.45 3.70
N PHE A 178 -10.78 8.49 4.60
CA PHE A 178 -11.92 7.83 5.21
C PHE A 178 -12.80 8.82 5.97
N CYS A 179 -12.22 9.61 6.85
CA CYS A 179 -12.97 10.59 7.65
C CYS A 179 -13.63 11.65 6.77
N ALA A 180 -12.98 12.08 5.68
CA ALA A 180 -13.53 13.06 4.75
C ALA A 180 -14.75 12.53 3.96
N THR A 181 -14.84 11.20 3.76
CA THR A 181 -15.89 10.59 2.93
C THR A 181 -16.98 9.90 3.74
N GLN A 182 -16.69 9.46 4.97
CA GLN A 182 -17.58 8.62 5.77
C GLN A 182 -18.12 9.30 7.03
N ILE A 183 -17.57 10.46 7.40
CA ILE A 183 -17.93 11.18 8.62
C ILE A 183 -18.33 12.61 8.26
N ASP A 184 -19.31 13.17 8.99
CA ASP A 184 -19.68 14.58 8.83
C ASP A 184 -18.42 15.47 8.89
N LEU A 185 -18.25 16.31 7.87
CA LEU A 185 -17.08 17.20 7.76
C LEU A 185 -16.92 18.15 8.94
N ASN A 186 -18.03 18.56 9.56
CA ASN A 186 -18.03 19.46 10.70
C ASN A 186 -17.84 18.76 12.04
N ALA A 187 -17.92 17.44 12.08
CA ALA A 187 -17.72 16.69 13.31
C ALA A 187 -16.22 16.68 13.71
N PRO A 188 -15.89 16.78 15.00
CA PRO A 188 -14.52 16.66 15.47
C PRO A 188 -13.97 15.25 15.19
N LYS A 189 -12.72 15.14 14.76
CA LYS A 189 -12.05 13.89 14.44
C LYS A 189 -10.74 13.81 15.20
N THR A 190 -10.47 12.65 15.78
CA THR A 190 -9.22 12.37 16.50
C THR A 190 -8.42 11.32 15.75
N PHE A 191 -7.21 11.66 15.37
CA PHE A 191 -6.25 10.75 14.76
C PHE A 191 -5.23 10.33 15.82
N ARG A 192 -5.32 9.08 16.28
CA ARG A 192 -4.37 8.51 17.23
C ARG A 192 -3.32 7.70 16.48
N MET A 193 -2.10 8.20 16.49
CA MET A 193 -0.97 7.55 15.83
C MET A 193 -0.08 6.87 16.86
N ASP A 194 0.30 5.62 16.60
CA ASP A 194 1.35 4.95 17.36
C ASP A 194 2.74 5.53 17.00
N ASP A 195 3.70 5.34 17.87
CA ASP A 195 5.08 5.76 17.62
C ASP A 195 5.64 5.11 16.35
N GLY A 196 6.28 5.91 15.52
CA GLY A 196 6.82 5.43 14.26
C GLY A 196 7.29 6.57 13.34
N ILE A 197 7.82 6.18 12.19
CA ILE A 197 8.19 7.12 11.13
C ILE A 197 7.14 7.03 10.02
N TYR A 198 6.39 8.09 9.82
CA TYR A 198 5.36 8.23 8.80
C TYR A 198 5.84 9.21 7.73
N GLN A 199 6.36 8.68 6.64
CA GLN A 199 6.84 9.48 5.51
C GLN A 199 5.75 9.57 4.45
N GLU A 200 4.88 10.55 4.61
CA GLU A 200 3.71 10.75 3.76
C GLU A 200 3.61 12.20 3.28
N ILE A 201 3.03 12.37 2.10
CA ILE A 201 2.53 13.66 1.65
C ILE A 201 1.06 13.74 2.05
N ILE A 202 0.72 14.66 2.94
CA ILE A 202 -0.63 14.81 3.47
C ILE A 202 -1.39 15.88 2.69
N TYR A 203 -2.58 15.51 2.25
CA TYR A 203 -3.54 16.40 1.60
C TYR A 203 -4.76 16.59 2.49
N LEU A 204 -4.90 17.77 3.02
CA LEU A 204 -6.11 18.22 3.69
C LEU A 204 -7.03 18.91 2.67
N ARG A 205 -8.33 18.81 2.89
CA ARG A 205 -9.38 19.38 2.04
C ARG A 205 -10.19 20.38 2.78
#